data_cc149d4ca5dd9b2787fee7141f53d08f
#
_entry.id   cc149d4ca5dd9b2787fee7141f53d08f
#
_cell.length_a   1.000
_cell.length_b   1.000
_cell.length_c   1.000
_cell.angle_alpha   90.00
_cell.angle_beta   90.00
_cell.angle_gamma   90.00
#
_symmetry.space_group_name_H-M   'P 1'
#
loop_
_entity.id
_entity.type
_entity.pdbx_description
1 polymer ?
#
loop_
_entity_poly.entity_id
_entity_poly.type
_entity_poly.pdbx_seq_one_letter_code
_entity_poly.pdbx_strand_id
1 'polypeptide(L)'
;MTHPEQTAGQQAPRSEAAELVLTEAREAIRREAAGVLAVAEQLDDTFLQAARWLFDCTGMVFVTGAGTSGAIARRMAHLFSVCGTPSVHLPGADALHGTMGAVRDGDIVVAISRGGGSRELNDLTTRVQARGARVIALTAAPESELGTLADLVVTLTSPLGVDPGEVIAMGSTLVTAAWGDALALVLMRLRGYGWEQVLHSHPSGAVGQLNEAPDALPPLTLDAPAGAGR
;
A
#
# COMPACT_ATOMS: atom_id res chain seq x y z
N MET A 1 -11.98 -51.08 -18.25
CA MET A 1 -10.94 -50.64 -17.28
C MET A 1 -11.60 -49.67 -16.33
N THR A 2 -11.93 -50.16 -15.15
CA THR A 2 -12.61 -49.40 -14.09
C THR A 2 -11.56 -48.61 -13.32
N HIS A 3 -11.70 -47.26 -13.31
CA HIS A 3 -10.90 -46.40 -12.46
C HIS A 3 -11.26 -46.65 -10.99
N PRO A 4 -10.29 -46.82 -10.07
CA PRO A 4 -10.60 -46.89 -8.66
C PRO A 4 -11.00 -45.50 -8.17
N GLU A 5 -12.19 -45.42 -7.56
CA GLU A 5 -12.64 -44.29 -6.77
C GLU A 5 -11.60 -44.04 -5.63
N GLN A 6 -11.01 -42.85 -5.65
CA GLN A 6 -10.21 -42.39 -4.51
C GLN A 6 -11.16 -42.12 -3.35
N THR A 7 -11.25 -43.07 -2.43
CA THR A 7 -11.90 -42.88 -1.13
C THR A 7 -11.22 -41.72 -0.41
N ALA A 8 -11.96 -40.63 -0.20
CA ALA A 8 -11.56 -39.53 0.67
C ALA A 8 -11.23 -40.12 2.06
N GLY A 9 -9.96 -40.21 2.38
CA GLY A 9 -9.48 -40.72 3.66
C GLY A 9 -10.06 -39.84 4.77
N GLN A 10 -10.84 -40.43 5.67
CA GLN A 10 -11.26 -39.79 6.92
C GLN A 10 -9.98 -39.49 7.71
N GLN A 11 -9.64 -38.19 7.82
CA GLN A 11 -8.55 -37.76 8.67
C GLN A 11 -8.87 -38.15 10.12
N ALA A 12 -7.90 -38.78 10.79
CA ALA A 12 -8.02 -39.08 12.21
C ALA A 12 -8.34 -37.81 13.02
N PRO A 13 -9.12 -37.90 14.11
CA PRO A 13 -9.43 -36.75 14.94
C PRO A 13 -8.16 -36.09 15.45
N ARG A 14 -8.07 -34.76 15.33
CA ARG A 14 -6.92 -33.99 15.80
C ARG A 14 -6.85 -34.00 17.32
N SER A 15 -5.64 -33.85 17.85
CA SER A 15 -5.47 -33.64 19.28
C SER A 15 -6.03 -32.26 19.70
N GLU A 16 -6.42 -32.10 20.95
CA GLU A 16 -6.88 -30.84 21.52
C GLU A 16 -5.85 -29.71 21.34
N ALA A 17 -4.57 -30.00 21.52
CA ALA A 17 -3.48 -29.05 21.29
C ALA A 17 -3.42 -28.60 19.82
N ALA A 18 -3.62 -29.48 18.86
CA ALA A 18 -3.64 -29.14 17.45
C ALA A 18 -4.87 -28.28 17.08
N GLU A 19 -6.03 -28.55 17.65
CA GLU A 19 -7.22 -27.70 17.45
C GLU A 19 -7.05 -26.32 18.08
N LEU A 20 -6.41 -26.20 19.22
CA LEU A 20 -6.09 -24.89 19.84
C LEU A 20 -5.18 -24.07 18.91
N VAL A 21 -4.10 -24.66 18.38
CA VAL A 21 -3.20 -23.98 17.43
C VAL A 21 -3.94 -23.46 16.21
N LEU A 22 -4.81 -24.28 15.62
CA LEU A 22 -5.60 -23.87 14.46
C LEU A 22 -6.63 -22.78 14.80
N THR A 23 -7.21 -22.83 15.98
CA THR A 23 -8.16 -21.83 16.46
C THR A 23 -7.48 -20.47 16.59
N GLU A 24 -6.33 -20.41 17.26
CA GLU A 24 -5.56 -19.18 17.40
C GLU A 24 -5.13 -18.59 16.04
N ALA A 25 -4.68 -19.45 15.11
CA ALA A 25 -4.32 -18.99 13.76
C ALA A 25 -5.53 -18.42 13.01
N ARG A 26 -6.70 -19.07 13.10
CA ARG A 26 -7.93 -18.57 12.47
C ARG A 26 -8.38 -17.24 13.07
N GLU A 27 -8.30 -17.09 14.39
CA GLU A 27 -8.67 -15.83 15.06
C GLU A 27 -7.71 -14.70 14.70
N ALA A 28 -6.40 -14.95 14.57
CA ALA A 28 -5.46 -13.95 14.10
C ALA A 28 -5.84 -13.45 12.69
N ILE A 29 -6.09 -14.36 11.75
CA ILE A 29 -6.52 -14.00 10.38
C ILE A 29 -7.84 -13.21 10.38
N ARG A 30 -8.81 -13.58 11.22
CA ARG A 30 -10.09 -12.86 11.31
C ARG A 30 -9.91 -11.44 11.83
N ARG A 31 -9.05 -11.24 12.83
CA ARG A 31 -8.72 -9.89 13.34
C ARG A 31 -8.05 -9.04 12.25
N GLU A 32 -7.09 -9.57 11.53
CA GLU A 32 -6.45 -8.88 10.42
C GLU A 32 -7.45 -8.55 9.30
N ALA A 33 -8.31 -9.48 8.92
CA ALA A 33 -9.35 -9.26 7.93
C ALA A 33 -10.33 -8.15 8.35
N ALA A 34 -10.71 -8.08 9.63
CA ALA A 34 -11.53 -6.99 10.17
C ALA A 34 -10.79 -5.63 10.03
N GLY A 35 -9.48 -5.60 10.28
CA GLY A 35 -8.66 -4.41 10.04
C GLY A 35 -8.69 -3.95 8.59
N VAL A 36 -8.52 -4.87 7.65
CA VAL A 36 -8.57 -4.59 6.21
C VAL A 36 -9.96 -4.07 5.80
N LEU A 37 -11.04 -4.69 6.27
CA LEU A 37 -12.40 -4.25 5.97
C LEU A 37 -12.69 -2.83 6.49
N ALA A 38 -12.15 -2.48 7.66
CA ALA A 38 -12.34 -1.16 8.25
C ALA A 38 -11.69 -0.03 7.43
N VAL A 39 -10.77 -0.33 6.51
CA VAL A 39 -10.16 0.68 5.64
C VAL A 39 -11.18 1.29 4.68
N ALA A 40 -12.13 0.50 4.19
CA ALA A 40 -13.14 0.98 3.25
C ALA A 40 -13.94 2.17 3.81
N GLU A 41 -14.22 2.15 5.12
CA GLU A 41 -14.96 3.20 5.82
C GLU A 41 -14.08 4.43 6.19
N GLN A 42 -12.77 4.35 5.95
CA GLN A 42 -11.81 5.43 6.22
C GLN A 42 -11.40 6.17 4.93
N LEU A 43 -11.92 5.75 3.77
CA LEU A 43 -11.66 6.45 2.52
C LEU A 43 -12.49 7.74 2.48
N ASP A 44 -11.79 8.87 2.45
CA ASP A 44 -12.35 10.21 2.54
C ASP A 44 -11.72 11.16 1.50
N ASP A 45 -11.89 12.46 1.68
CA ASP A 45 -11.33 13.49 0.80
C ASP A 45 -9.79 13.45 0.74
N THR A 46 -9.11 12.95 1.78
CA THR A 46 -7.65 12.80 1.76
C THR A 46 -7.21 11.69 0.80
N PHE A 47 -8.00 10.62 0.65
CA PHE A 47 -7.79 9.61 -0.38
C PHE A 47 -7.95 10.20 -1.79
N LEU A 48 -9.00 11.00 -2.02
CA LEU A 48 -9.22 11.66 -3.31
C LEU A 48 -8.09 12.64 -3.63
N GLN A 49 -7.61 13.37 -2.64
CA GLN A 49 -6.48 14.29 -2.79
C GLN A 49 -5.17 13.56 -3.10
N ALA A 50 -4.90 12.44 -2.42
CA ALA A 50 -3.75 11.59 -2.72
C ALA A 50 -3.84 11.02 -4.15
N ALA A 51 -5.02 10.52 -4.55
CA ALA A 51 -5.25 10.02 -5.91
C ALA A 51 -4.99 11.12 -6.95
N ARG A 52 -5.49 12.34 -6.71
CA ARG A 52 -5.25 13.50 -7.58
C ARG A 52 -3.77 13.83 -7.69
N TRP A 53 -3.07 13.94 -6.56
CA TRP A 53 -1.65 14.28 -6.57
C TRP A 53 -0.80 13.24 -7.30
N LEU A 54 -1.07 11.94 -7.06
CA LEU A 54 -0.35 10.89 -7.75
C LEU A 54 -0.72 10.80 -9.24
N PHE A 55 -1.97 11.07 -9.60
CA PHE A 55 -2.41 11.10 -10.99
C PHE A 55 -1.73 12.24 -11.78
N ASP A 56 -1.65 13.44 -11.18
CA ASP A 56 -1.07 14.63 -11.79
C ASP A 56 0.47 14.67 -11.68
N CYS A 57 1.09 13.71 -10.94
CA CYS A 57 2.53 13.63 -10.79
C CYS A 57 3.19 13.30 -12.13
N THR A 58 4.05 14.21 -12.59
CA THR A 58 4.85 14.04 -13.81
C THR A 58 6.24 13.49 -13.53
N GLY A 59 6.64 13.44 -12.26
CA GLY A 59 7.89 12.87 -11.78
C GLY A 59 7.74 11.42 -11.33
N MET A 60 8.53 11.05 -10.33
CA MET A 60 8.54 9.72 -9.71
C MET A 60 7.79 9.76 -8.38
N VAL A 61 7.07 8.68 -8.08
CA VAL A 61 6.50 8.45 -6.76
C VAL A 61 7.46 7.57 -5.97
N PHE A 62 8.06 8.14 -4.92
CA PHE A 62 8.88 7.38 -3.97
C PHE A 62 8.02 6.92 -2.81
N VAL A 63 8.14 5.65 -2.43
CA VAL A 63 7.45 5.14 -1.25
C VAL A 63 8.49 4.71 -0.22
N THR A 64 8.35 5.18 1.02
CA THR A 64 9.34 4.96 2.09
C THR A 64 8.68 4.59 3.41
N GLY A 65 9.43 3.94 4.27
CA GLY A 65 9.03 3.51 5.60
C GLY A 65 10.18 2.77 6.28
N ALA A 66 10.09 2.60 7.60
CA ALA A 66 11.08 1.84 8.37
C ALA A 66 10.51 0.52 8.87
N GLY A 67 11.35 -0.51 9.03
CA GLY A 67 10.94 -1.82 9.55
C GLY A 67 9.80 -2.46 8.73
N THR A 68 8.74 -2.90 9.39
CA THR A 68 7.55 -3.48 8.74
C THR A 68 6.85 -2.50 7.80
N SER A 69 6.81 -1.20 8.13
CA SER A 69 6.32 -0.16 7.23
C SER A 69 7.16 -0.06 5.95
N GLY A 70 8.48 -0.30 6.03
CA GLY A 70 9.37 -0.38 4.86
C GLY A 70 9.05 -1.57 3.94
N ALA A 71 8.67 -2.71 4.51
CA ALA A 71 8.21 -3.86 3.72
C ALA A 71 6.91 -3.53 2.95
N ILE A 72 5.96 -2.84 3.60
CA ILE A 72 4.73 -2.36 2.95
C ILE A 72 5.05 -1.30 1.89
N ALA A 73 5.96 -0.36 2.18
CA ALA A 73 6.41 0.65 1.22
C ALA A 73 6.97 0.02 -0.06
N ARG A 74 7.79 -1.02 0.09
CA ARG A 74 8.34 -1.77 -1.06
C ARG A 74 7.23 -2.43 -1.88
N ARG A 75 6.25 -3.08 -1.22
CA ARG A 75 5.11 -3.69 -1.88
C ARG A 75 4.26 -2.63 -2.60
N MET A 76 3.95 -1.53 -1.94
CA MET A 76 3.14 -0.44 -2.48
C MET A 76 3.78 0.19 -3.73
N ALA A 77 5.08 0.51 -3.68
CA ALA A 77 5.82 1.01 -4.83
C ALA A 77 5.79 0.04 -6.01
N HIS A 78 5.96 -1.26 -5.75
CA HIS A 78 5.86 -2.29 -6.77
C HIS A 78 4.47 -2.28 -7.43
N LEU A 79 3.39 -2.28 -6.66
CA LEU A 79 2.03 -2.30 -7.20
C LEU A 79 1.67 -1.01 -7.95
N PHE A 80 2.11 0.15 -7.48
CA PHE A 80 1.96 1.39 -8.23
C PHE A 80 2.61 1.28 -9.62
N SER A 81 3.85 0.75 -9.70
CA SER A 81 4.54 0.54 -10.97
C SER A 81 3.81 -0.47 -11.86
N VAL A 82 3.35 -1.60 -11.31
CA VAL A 82 2.55 -2.61 -12.02
C VAL A 82 1.28 -2.02 -12.60
N CYS A 83 0.64 -1.09 -11.88
CA CYS A 83 -0.60 -0.41 -12.26
C CYS A 83 -0.36 0.89 -13.07
N GLY A 84 0.86 1.10 -13.59
CA GLY A 84 1.16 2.20 -14.51
C GLY A 84 1.44 3.56 -13.85
N THR A 85 1.68 3.59 -12.54
CA THR A 85 2.18 4.80 -11.86
C THR A 85 3.68 4.65 -11.62
N PRO A 86 4.55 5.49 -12.25
CA PRO A 86 6.00 5.41 -12.05
C PRO A 86 6.35 5.53 -10.57
N SER A 87 6.84 4.45 -9.97
CA SER A 87 7.10 4.41 -8.53
C SER A 87 8.29 3.52 -8.18
N VAL A 88 9.03 3.90 -7.15
CA VAL A 88 10.12 3.11 -6.58
C VAL A 88 10.11 3.17 -5.06
N HIS A 89 10.58 2.11 -4.43
CA HIS A 89 10.85 2.08 -3.00
C HIS A 89 12.13 2.84 -2.68
N LEU A 90 12.04 3.78 -1.74
CA LEU A 90 13.18 4.52 -1.20
C LEU A 90 13.42 4.06 0.25
N PRO A 91 14.41 3.18 0.51
CA PRO A 91 14.69 2.74 1.88
C PRO A 91 15.10 3.93 2.74
N GLY A 92 14.40 4.19 3.85
CA GLY A 92 14.62 5.39 4.68
C GLY A 92 16.04 5.51 5.23
N ALA A 93 16.63 4.39 5.65
CA ALA A 93 18.02 4.38 6.12
C ALA A 93 19.02 4.77 5.01
N ASP A 94 18.90 4.14 3.83
CA ASP A 94 19.79 4.40 2.69
C ASP A 94 19.55 5.79 2.10
N ALA A 95 18.34 6.34 2.23
CA ALA A 95 18.01 7.67 1.75
C ALA A 95 18.90 8.73 2.35
N LEU A 96 19.13 8.69 3.66
CA LEU A 96 20.00 9.61 4.39
C LEU A 96 21.49 9.37 4.12
N HIS A 97 21.84 8.24 3.49
CA HIS A 97 23.21 7.95 3.03
C HIS A 97 23.43 8.26 1.53
N GLY A 98 22.55 9.09 0.95
CA GLY A 98 22.77 9.67 -0.39
C GLY A 98 21.70 9.31 -1.42
N THR A 99 20.93 8.23 -1.28
CA THR A 99 19.96 7.81 -2.30
C THR A 99 18.79 8.78 -2.45
N MET A 100 18.48 9.61 -1.44
CA MET A 100 17.53 10.73 -1.58
C MET A 100 17.97 11.76 -2.66
N GLY A 101 19.21 11.71 -3.11
CA GLY A 101 19.69 12.51 -4.24
C GLY A 101 18.92 12.26 -5.54
N ALA A 102 18.22 11.12 -5.67
CA ALA A 102 17.33 10.83 -6.78
C ALA A 102 16.02 11.63 -6.75
N VAL A 103 15.60 12.11 -5.59
CA VAL A 103 14.35 12.90 -5.43
C VAL A 103 14.55 14.32 -5.96
N ARG A 104 13.59 14.79 -6.76
CA ARG A 104 13.63 16.08 -7.46
C ARG A 104 12.34 16.88 -7.22
N ASP A 105 12.37 18.12 -7.66
CA ASP A 105 11.17 18.94 -7.78
C ASP A 105 10.13 18.26 -8.68
N GLY A 106 8.86 18.29 -8.25
CA GLY A 106 7.75 17.63 -8.92
C GLY A 106 7.56 16.14 -8.58
N ASP A 107 8.47 15.54 -7.81
CA ASP A 107 8.28 14.18 -7.29
C ASP A 107 7.33 14.16 -6.07
N ILE A 108 6.79 12.99 -5.77
CA ILE A 108 5.99 12.74 -4.57
C ILE A 108 6.65 11.67 -3.72
N VAL A 109 6.70 11.88 -2.42
CA VAL A 109 7.17 10.89 -1.45
C VAL A 109 5.99 10.47 -0.57
N VAL A 110 5.64 9.18 -0.61
CA VAL A 110 4.67 8.56 0.30
C VAL A 110 5.44 7.98 1.48
N ALA A 111 5.30 8.59 2.65
CA ALA A 111 6.00 8.22 3.87
C ALA A 111 5.07 7.44 4.82
N ILE A 112 5.41 6.20 5.14
CA ILE A 112 4.61 5.29 5.96
C ILE A 112 5.21 5.19 7.35
N SER A 113 4.49 5.69 8.37
CA SER A 113 4.87 5.55 9.77
C SER A 113 3.63 5.58 10.68
N ARG A 114 3.26 4.44 11.26
CA ARG A 114 2.05 4.32 12.11
C ARG A 114 2.04 5.37 13.23
N GLY A 115 3.13 5.50 13.99
CA GLY A 115 3.24 6.45 15.09
C GLY A 115 3.83 7.80 14.71
N GLY A 116 4.32 7.98 13.47
CA GLY A 116 4.88 9.24 12.96
C GLY A 116 6.14 9.77 13.66
N GLY A 117 6.73 9.00 14.58
CA GLY A 117 7.90 9.40 15.38
C GLY A 117 9.24 8.86 14.89
N SER A 118 9.31 8.28 13.70
CA SER A 118 10.58 7.76 13.14
C SER A 118 11.50 8.92 12.72
N ARG A 119 12.59 9.10 13.45
CA ARG A 119 13.53 10.22 13.24
C ARG A 119 14.10 10.23 11.82
N GLU A 120 14.46 9.05 11.29
CA GLU A 120 15.01 8.94 9.94
C GLU A 120 13.99 9.40 8.89
N LEU A 121 12.70 9.03 9.06
CA LEU A 121 11.65 9.44 8.13
C LEU A 121 11.34 10.94 8.25
N ASN A 122 11.36 11.49 9.46
CA ASN A 122 11.10 12.91 9.69
C ASN A 122 12.24 13.79 9.13
N ASP A 123 13.51 13.40 9.33
CA ASP A 123 14.65 14.06 8.71
C ASP A 123 14.61 13.93 7.17
N LEU A 124 14.29 12.75 6.65
CA LEU A 124 14.12 12.54 5.21
C LEU A 124 13.01 13.44 4.65
N THR A 125 11.85 13.49 5.31
CA THR A 125 10.69 14.31 4.91
C THR A 125 11.11 15.78 4.72
N THR A 126 11.74 16.37 5.73
CA THR A 126 12.22 17.77 5.66
C THR A 126 13.20 17.98 4.49
N ARG A 127 14.10 17.03 4.25
CA ARG A 127 15.12 17.15 3.19
C ARG A 127 14.55 17.01 1.80
N VAL A 128 13.58 16.10 1.58
CA VAL A 128 12.98 15.93 0.25
C VAL A 128 12.04 17.10 -0.10
N GLN A 129 11.36 17.68 0.90
CA GLN A 129 10.58 18.90 0.72
C GLN A 129 11.49 20.09 0.34
N ALA A 130 12.65 20.23 0.97
CA ALA A 130 13.65 21.25 0.59
C ALA A 130 14.17 21.07 -0.85
N ARG A 131 13.97 19.90 -1.47
CA ARG A 131 14.29 19.60 -2.88
C ARG A 131 13.09 19.80 -3.83
N GLY A 132 11.94 20.25 -3.32
CA GLY A 132 10.72 20.52 -4.09
C GLY A 132 9.76 19.33 -4.20
N ALA A 133 10.04 18.20 -3.55
CA ALA A 133 9.08 17.09 -3.53
C ALA A 133 7.94 17.36 -2.54
N ARG A 134 6.74 16.87 -2.85
CA ARG A 134 5.60 16.86 -1.90
C ARG A 134 5.57 15.55 -1.14
N VAL A 135 5.17 15.61 0.13
CA VAL A 135 5.12 14.45 1.01
C VAL A 135 3.69 14.13 1.42
N ILE A 136 3.29 12.87 1.21
CA ILE A 136 2.05 12.29 1.71
C ILE A 136 2.42 11.37 2.89
N ALA A 137 1.93 11.67 4.09
CA ALA A 137 2.11 10.81 5.26
C ALA A 137 0.95 9.82 5.38
N LEU A 138 1.25 8.53 5.52
CA LEU A 138 0.30 7.51 5.96
C LEU A 138 0.60 7.18 7.42
N THR A 139 -0.27 7.59 8.33
CA THR A 139 -0.05 7.48 9.77
C THR A 139 -1.35 7.24 10.53
N ALA A 140 -1.27 6.64 11.72
CA ALA A 140 -2.38 6.60 12.69
C ALA A 140 -2.33 7.77 13.69
N ALA A 141 -1.27 8.60 13.64
CA ALA A 141 -1.02 9.70 14.57
C ALA A 141 -0.85 11.03 13.79
N PRO A 142 -1.93 11.66 13.32
CA PRO A 142 -1.84 12.87 12.50
C PRO A 142 -1.15 14.04 13.20
N GLU A 143 -1.22 14.11 14.51
CA GLU A 143 -0.55 15.15 15.33
C GLU A 143 0.94 14.85 15.62
N SER A 144 1.48 13.75 15.07
CA SER A 144 2.89 13.40 15.21
C SER A 144 3.81 14.35 14.42
N GLU A 145 5.11 14.21 14.64
CA GLU A 145 6.11 14.99 13.90
C GLU A 145 5.98 14.78 12.39
N LEU A 146 5.84 13.52 11.91
CA LEU A 146 5.61 13.25 10.49
C LEU A 146 4.30 13.90 9.99
N GLY A 147 3.22 13.79 10.76
CA GLY A 147 1.94 14.40 10.39
C GLY A 147 2.03 15.92 10.28
N THR A 148 2.80 16.57 11.17
CA THR A 148 3.02 18.02 11.14
C THR A 148 3.89 18.46 9.96
N LEU A 149 4.86 17.63 9.56
CA LEU A 149 5.79 17.93 8.46
C LEU A 149 5.17 17.72 7.08
N ALA A 150 4.28 16.74 6.93
CA ALA A 150 3.77 16.31 5.64
C ALA A 150 2.84 17.36 4.98
N ASP A 151 2.84 17.41 3.64
CA ASP A 151 1.97 18.28 2.87
C ASP A 151 0.53 17.74 2.78
N LEU A 152 0.36 16.42 2.90
CA LEU A 152 -0.93 15.74 3.01
C LEU A 152 -0.82 14.61 4.04
N VAL A 153 -1.77 14.58 4.97
CA VAL A 153 -1.86 13.52 5.98
C VAL A 153 -3.07 12.64 5.69
N VAL A 154 -2.82 11.36 5.47
CA VAL A 154 -3.85 10.33 5.40
C VAL A 154 -3.82 9.57 6.71
N THR A 155 -4.88 9.71 7.49
CA THR A 155 -5.01 9.02 8.78
C THR A 155 -5.60 7.64 8.58
N LEU A 156 -4.82 6.60 8.91
CA LEU A 156 -5.23 5.20 8.83
C LEU A 156 -5.16 4.56 10.21
N THR A 157 -6.32 4.26 10.77
CA THR A 157 -6.44 3.58 12.06
C THR A 157 -6.75 2.10 11.89
N SER A 158 -6.42 1.31 12.87
CA SER A 158 -6.74 -0.11 12.92
C SER A 158 -7.53 -0.44 14.19
N PRO A 159 -8.49 -1.38 14.14
CA PRO A 159 -9.15 -1.87 15.34
C PRO A 159 -8.14 -2.42 16.35
N LEU A 160 -8.48 -2.39 17.62
CA LEU A 160 -7.67 -3.02 18.67
C LEU A 160 -7.57 -4.52 18.46
N GLY A 161 -6.43 -5.09 18.78
CA GLY A 161 -6.16 -6.54 18.69
C GLY A 161 -5.77 -7.05 17.31
N VAL A 162 -5.67 -6.19 16.28
CA VAL A 162 -5.12 -6.58 14.97
C VAL A 162 -3.62 -6.80 15.03
N ASP A 163 -2.96 -6.11 15.95
CA ASP A 163 -1.53 -6.23 16.24
C ASP A 163 -1.35 -6.96 17.58
N PRO A 164 -0.64 -8.09 17.64
CA PRO A 164 -0.42 -8.81 18.90
C PRO A 164 0.20 -7.92 19.97
N GLY A 165 -0.52 -7.78 21.08
CA GLY A 165 -0.13 -6.94 22.22
C GLY A 165 -0.04 -5.44 21.89
N GLU A 166 -0.59 -4.99 20.78
CA GLU A 166 -0.43 -3.63 20.22
C GLU A 166 1.05 -3.24 19.98
N VAL A 167 1.93 -4.25 19.87
CA VAL A 167 3.39 -4.10 19.74
C VAL A 167 3.90 -4.58 18.39
N ILE A 168 3.44 -5.78 17.97
CA ILE A 168 3.93 -6.37 16.72
C ILE A 168 3.04 -5.91 15.57
N ALA A 169 3.57 -5.05 14.72
CA ALA A 169 2.86 -4.51 13.57
C ALA A 169 2.56 -5.62 12.53
N MET A 170 1.38 -6.21 12.62
CA MET A 170 0.84 -7.22 11.72
C MET A 170 -0.37 -6.66 10.97
N GLY A 171 -1.55 -6.67 11.57
CA GLY A 171 -2.78 -6.21 10.94
C GLY A 171 -2.78 -4.73 10.57
N SER A 172 -2.14 -3.87 11.38
CA SER A 172 -1.99 -2.45 11.03
C SER A 172 -1.19 -2.22 9.74
N THR A 173 -0.26 -3.11 9.41
CA THR A 173 0.47 -3.03 8.14
C THR A 173 -0.40 -3.45 6.97
N LEU A 174 -1.31 -4.42 7.16
CA LEU A 174 -2.29 -4.81 6.15
C LEU A 174 -3.33 -3.72 5.88
N VAL A 175 -3.72 -2.95 6.91
CA VAL A 175 -4.54 -1.75 6.76
C VAL A 175 -3.88 -0.76 5.78
N THR A 176 -2.62 -0.43 6.00
CA THR A 176 -1.86 0.45 5.10
C THR A 176 -1.69 -0.15 3.70
N ALA A 177 -1.45 -1.46 3.62
CA ALA A 177 -1.34 -2.16 2.34
C ALA A 177 -2.65 -2.11 1.54
N ALA A 178 -3.80 -2.35 2.19
CA ALA A 178 -5.12 -2.33 1.54
C ALA A 178 -5.48 -0.94 0.99
N TRP A 179 -5.15 0.12 1.72
CA TRP A 179 -5.29 1.49 1.24
C TRP A 179 -4.44 1.72 -0.02
N GLY A 180 -3.19 1.29 -0.02
CA GLY A 180 -2.29 1.39 -1.17
C GLY A 180 -2.77 0.60 -2.38
N ASP A 181 -3.34 -0.59 -2.18
CA ASP A 181 -3.91 -1.43 -3.24
C ASP A 181 -5.13 -0.76 -3.88
N ALA A 182 -6.02 -0.19 -3.06
CA ALA A 182 -7.16 0.57 -3.55
C ALA A 182 -6.70 1.77 -4.39
N LEU A 183 -5.69 2.50 -3.93
CA LEU A 183 -5.14 3.64 -4.65
C LEU A 183 -4.47 3.21 -5.96
N ALA A 184 -3.69 2.13 -5.97
CA ALA A 184 -3.08 1.59 -7.19
C ALA A 184 -4.12 1.24 -8.26
N LEU A 185 -5.21 0.56 -7.86
CA LEU A 185 -6.32 0.21 -8.75
C LEU A 185 -7.04 1.46 -9.29
N VAL A 186 -7.30 2.44 -8.42
CA VAL A 186 -7.93 3.71 -8.83
C VAL A 186 -7.06 4.44 -9.84
N LEU A 187 -5.76 4.58 -9.57
CA LEU A 187 -4.80 5.23 -10.49
C LEU A 187 -4.69 4.50 -11.84
N MET A 188 -4.67 3.17 -11.83
CA MET A 188 -4.68 2.36 -13.05
C MET A 188 -5.87 2.70 -13.93
N ARG A 189 -7.08 2.80 -13.35
CA ARG A 189 -8.31 3.13 -14.06
C ARG A 189 -8.38 4.59 -14.51
N LEU A 190 -7.88 5.53 -13.69
CA LEU A 190 -7.77 6.95 -14.04
C LEU A 190 -6.82 7.18 -15.22
N ARG A 191 -5.72 6.43 -15.28
CA ARG A 191 -4.71 6.51 -16.36
C ARG A 191 -5.13 5.76 -17.63
N GLY A 192 -6.20 4.97 -17.59
CA GLY A 192 -6.54 4.05 -18.67
C GLY A 192 -5.45 3.01 -18.94
N TYR A 193 -4.66 2.65 -17.91
CA TYR A 193 -3.61 1.66 -18.02
C TYR A 193 -4.22 0.25 -18.08
N GLY A 194 -4.26 -0.33 -19.29
CA GLY A 194 -4.97 -1.56 -19.56
C GLY A 194 -4.15 -2.83 -19.34
N TRP A 195 -4.80 -3.97 -19.52
CA TRP A 195 -4.18 -5.27 -19.35
C TRP A 195 -3.04 -5.54 -20.31
N GLU A 196 -3.07 -4.99 -21.53
CA GLU A 196 -1.98 -5.12 -22.49
C GLU A 196 -0.66 -4.57 -21.95
N GLN A 197 -0.71 -3.39 -21.30
CA GLN A 197 0.47 -2.79 -20.66
C GLN A 197 0.95 -3.61 -19.46
N VAL A 198 -0.01 -4.13 -18.64
CA VAL A 198 0.32 -5.01 -17.51
C VAL A 198 1.01 -6.28 -18.01
N LEU A 199 0.45 -6.96 -19.02
CA LEU A 199 1.02 -8.18 -19.58
C LEU A 199 2.39 -7.92 -20.22
N HIS A 200 2.54 -6.79 -20.93
CA HIS A 200 3.82 -6.40 -21.51
C HIS A 200 4.91 -6.20 -20.46
N SER A 201 4.56 -5.62 -19.30
CA SER A 201 5.51 -5.41 -18.21
C SER A 201 5.79 -6.66 -17.35
N HIS A 202 5.03 -7.76 -17.57
CA HIS A 202 5.18 -9.04 -16.87
C HIS A 202 5.48 -10.19 -17.85
N PRO A 203 6.59 -10.16 -18.60
CA PRO A 203 6.86 -11.19 -19.61
C PRO A 203 7.17 -12.57 -19.02
N SER A 204 7.43 -12.61 -17.72
CA SER A 204 7.81 -13.84 -16.99
C SER A 204 6.70 -14.30 -16.04
N GLY A 205 6.72 -15.58 -15.68
CA GLY A 205 5.77 -16.16 -14.74
C GLY A 205 4.39 -16.43 -15.34
N ALA A 206 3.42 -16.75 -14.48
CA ALA A 206 2.08 -17.15 -14.90
C ALA A 206 1.31 -16.01 -15.62
N VAL A 207 1.56 -14.76 -15.24
CA VAL A 207 0.92 -13.60 -15.86
C VAL A 207 1.36 -13.45 -17.33
N GLY A 208 2.65 -13.59 -17.63
CA GLY A 208 3.17 -13.49 -18.99
C GLY A 208 2.79 -14.67 -19.91
N GLN A 209 2.19 -15.73 -19.35
CA GLN A 209 1.71 -16.90 -20.08
C GLN A 209 0.20 -16.83 -20.39
N LEU A 210 -0.49 -15.77 -19.99
CA LEU A 210 -1.90 -15.60 -20.32
C LEU A 210 -2.07 -15.41 -21.83
N ASN A 211 -2.88 -16.25 -22.44
CA ASN A 211 -3.18 -16.19 -23.87
C ASN A 211 -4.21 -15.11 -24.22
N GLU A 212 -5.03 -14.73 -23.26
CA GLU A 212 -6.08 -13.73 -23.41
C GLU A 212 -6.04 -12.74 -22.23
N ALA A 213 -6.18 -11.46 -22.53
CA ALA A 213 -6.31 -10.45 -21.50
C ALA A 213 -7.70 -10.52 -20.85
N PRO A 214 -7.84 -10.25 -19.54
CA PRO A 214 -9.14 -10.11 -18.91
C PRO A 214 -9.96 -8.96 -19.51
N ASP A 215 -11.27 -8.94 -19.22
CA ASP A 215 -12.14 -7.82 -19.62
C ASP A 215 -11.59 -6.49 -19.08
N ALA A 216 -11.66 -5.45 -19.90
CA ALA A 216 -11.17 -4.13 -19.51
C ALA A 216 -11.92 -3.56 -18.31
N LEU A 217 -11.18 -3.00 -17.36
CA LEU A 217 -11.79 -2.30 -16.24
C LEU A 217 -12.41 -0.98 -16.74
N PRO A 218 -13.64 -0.63 -16.31
CA PRO A 218 -14.24 0.64 -16.68
C PRO A 218 -13.36 1.83 -16.25
N PRO A 219 -13.16 2.85 -17.10
CA PRO A 219 -12.37 4.03 -16.75
C PRO A 219 -13.00 4.79 -15.59
N LEU A 220 -12.15 5.52 -14.83
CA LEU A 220 -12.57 6.48 -13.82
C LEU A 220 -12.16 7.89 -14.27
N THR A 221 -12.87 8.88 -13.75
CA THR A 221 -12.52 10.31 -13.89
C THR A 221 -12.51 10.95 -12.51
N LEU A 222 -11.60 11.90 -12.30
CA LEU A 222 -11.64 12.79 -11.14
C LEU A 222 -12.15 14.15 -11.60
N ASP A 223 -13.15 14.68 -10.91
CA ASP A 223 -13.62 16.05 -11.16
C ASP A 223 -12.48 17.05 -10.94
N ALA A 224 -12.51 18.15 -11.70
CA ALA A 224 -11.58 19.24 -11.45
C ALA A 224 -11.75 19.76 -10.01
N PRO A 225 -10.65 20.15 -9.31
CA PRO A 225 -10.79 20.71 -7.96
C PRO A 225 -11.73 21.89 -7.98
N ALA A 226 -12.70 21.91 -7.05
CA ALA A 226 -13.59 23.01 -6.87
C ALA A 226 -12.76 24.28 -6.58
N GLY A 227 -12.67 25.20 -7.52
CA GLY A 227 -11.88 26.43 -7.37
C GLY A 227 -10.76 26.68 -8.39
N ALA A 228 -10.50 25.79 -9.34
CA ALA A 228 -9.61 26.05 -10.48
C ALA A 228 -10.35 26.88 -11.55
N GLY A 229 -10.97 27.98 -11.15
CA GLY A 229 -11.51 29.02 -12.04
C GLY A 229 -10.40 30.03 -12.35
N ARG A 230 -10.10 30.17 -13.61
CA ARG A 230 -9.17 31.03 -14.35
C ARG A 230 -8.64 32.27 -13.64
#